data_b3f6ff400d76f89f50d0a51ebd3ca3da
#
_entry.id   b3f6ff400d76f89f50d0a51ebd3ca3da
#
_cell.length_a   1.000
_cell.length_b   1.000
_cell.length_c   1.000
_cell.angle_alpha   90.00
_cell.angle_beta   90.00
_cell.angle_gamma   90.00
#
_symmetry.space_group_name_H-M   'P 1'
#
loop_
_entity.id
_entity.type
_entity.pdbx_description
1 polymer ?
#
loop_
_entity_poly.entity_id
_entity_poly.type
_entity_poly.pdbx_seq_one_letter_code
_entity_poly.pdbx_strand_id
1 'polypeptide(L)'
;MTISEHFDGFLGFRPIREIKSFLKHVPELRKVLSDHETVEAFLTAPEDGEETQRLLKKMFAELLSTSHTEIAACSQQLHTHVERGHDDALGDLGRQQGLARVIEKVLTDYPEDVGVFAAVFFMNYVRLNKGEGIAVPPDCIHAYLEGDVIEGMARSDNMVRILPSARWVSY
;
A
#
# COMPACT_ATOMS: atom_id res chain seq x y z
N MET A 1 5.17 -19.79 -4.50
CA MET A 1 4.99 -20.06 -5.93
C MET A 1 3.52 -19.96 -6.26
N THR A 2 3.18 -19.19 -7.28
CA THR A 2 1.79 -18.92 -7.71
C THR A 2 1.21 -20.12 -8.43
N ILE A 3 0.01 -20.57 -8.02
CA ILE A 3 -0.70 -21.70 -8.63
C ILE A 3 -1.94 -21.26 -9.44
N SER A 4 -2.55 -20.13 -9.10
CA SER A 4 -3.56 -19.46 -9.92
C SER A 4 -2.94 -18.83 -11.17
N GLU A 5 -3.76 -18.33 -12.11
CA GLU A 5 -3.27 -17.65 -13.32
C GLU A 5 -2.42 -16.42 -13.00
N HIS A 6 -2.77 -15.72 -11.95
CA HIS A 6 -1.98 -14.62 -11.39
C HIS A 6 -2.15 -14.55 -9.86
N PHE A 7 -1.22 -13.85 -9.24
CA PHE A 7 -1.26 -13.49 -7.83
C PHE A 7 -0.90 -12.02 -7.72
N ASP A 8 -1.68 -11.29 -6.96
CA ASP A 8 -1.50 -9.88 -6.66
C ASP A 8 -1.22 -9.69 -5.16
N GLY A 9 -0.25 -8.86 -4.83
CA GLY A 9 0.11 -8.57 -3.43
C GLY A 9 1.02 -7.36 -3.30
N PHE A 10 1.45 -7.12 -2.08
CA PHE A 10 2.31 -6.01 -1.72
C PHE A 10 3.52 -6.51 -0.93
N LEU A 11 4.72 -5.98 -1.23
CA LEU A 11 5.96 -6.42 -0.62
C LEU A 11 6.93 -5.28 -0.39
N GLY A 12 7.26 -5.04 0.89
CA GLY A 12 8.19 -4.00 1.30
C GLY A 12 7.74 -2.59 0.94
N PHE A 13 8.44 -1.58 1.45
CA PHE A 13 8.16 -0.20 1.11
C PHE A 13 8.60 0.14 -0.30
N ARG A 14 7.82 1.00 -0.98
CA ARG A 14 8.18 1.59 -2.27
C ARG A 14 9.44 2.44 -2.16
N PRO A 15 10.17 2.60 -3.27
CA PRO A 15 11.20 3.63 -3.35
C PRO A 15 10.65 5.01 -2.94
N ILE A 16 11.44 5.79 -2.20
CA ILE A 16 11.04 7.10 -1.68
C ILE A 16 10.48 8.02 -2.77
N ARG A 17 11.11 8.02 -3.97
CA ARG A 17 10.64 8.81 -5.13
C ARG A 17 9.21 8.47 -5.55
N GLU A 18 8.79 7.21 -5.43
CA GLU A 18 7.45 6.77 -5.79
C GLU A 18 6.42 7.23 -4.77
N ILE A 19 6.71 7.11 -3.48
CA ILE A 19 5.87 7.64 -2.41
C ILE A 19 5.69 9.16 -2.56
N LYS A 20 6.78 9.88 -2.83
CA LYS A 20 6.73 11.33 -3.12
C LYS A 20 5.89 11.66 -4.33
N SER A 21 5.94 10.83 -5.37
CA SER A 21 5.09 10.99 -6.56
C SER A 21 3.62 10.87 -6.20
N PHE A 22 3.21 9.84 -5.45
CA PHE A 22 1.82 9.70 -5.02
C PHE A 22 1.37 10.84 -4.09
N LEU A 23 2.20 11.28 -3.16
CA LEU A 23 1.90 12.42 -2.31
C LEU A 23 1.66 13.72 -3.11
N LYS A 24 2.25 13.85 -4.30
CA LYS A 24 2.03 15.01 -5.18
C LYS A 24 0.77 14.90 -6.04
N HIS A 25 0.39 13.69 -6.45
CA HIS A 25 -0.69 13.47 -7.41
C HIS A 25 -2.01 13.02 -6.78
N VAL A 26 -1.98 12.48 -5.55
CA VAL A 26 -3.15 11.92 -4.86
C VAL A 26 -3.51 12.80 -3.66
N PRO A 27 -4.44 13.75 -3.83
CA PRO A 27 -4.81 14.68 -2.75
C PRO A 27 -5.42 13.97 -1.54
N GLU A 28 -6.11 12.84 -1.75
CA GLU A 28 -6.72 12.05 -0.69
C GLU A 28 -5.65 11.42 0.23
N LEU A 29 -4.49 11.02 -0.34
CA LEU A 29 -3.36 10.53 0.44
C LEU A 29 -2.78 11.63 1.34
N ARG A 30 -2.69 12.86 0.84
CA ARG A 30 -2.25 14.00 1.67
C ARG A 30 -3.27 14.37 2.74
N LYS A 31 -4.56 14.21 2.44
CA LYS A 31 -5.63 14.53 3.36
C LYS A 31 -5.71 13.57 4.54
N VAL A 32 -5.47 12.29 4.30
CA VAL A 32 -5.48 11.27 5.36
C VAL A 32 -4.26 11.38 6.30
N LEU A 33 -3.17 12.01 5.83
CA LEU A 33 -1.99 12.35 6.61
C LEU A 33 -2.16 13.77 7.18
N SER A 34 -2.60 13.88 8.41
CA SER A 34 -2.95 15.16 9.05
C SER A 34 -1.74 16.02 9.40
N ASP A 35 -0.57 15.43 9.64
CA ASP A 35 0.69 16.13 9.90
C ASP A 35 1.34 16.64 8.61
N HIS A 36 0.77 17.72 8.08
CA HIS A 36 1.23 18.34 6.84
C HIS A 36 2.68 18.82 6.90
N GLU A 37 3.18 19.21 8.09
CA GLU A 37 4.57 19.61 8.26
C GLU A 37 5.52 18.45 7.99
N THR A 38 5.23 17.27 8.54
CA THR A 38 5.98 16.03 8.25
C THR A 38 5.91 15.65 6.78
N VAL A 39 4.76 15.79 6.13
CA VAL A 39 4.59 15.50 4.68
C VAL A 39 5.46 16.45 3.84
N GLU A 40 5.46 17.76 4.11
CA GLU A 40 6.28 18.72 3.36
C GLU A 40 7.78 18.51 3.61
N ALA A 41 8.17 18.22 4.85
CA ALA A 41 9.56 17.86 5.17
C ALA A 41 10.00 16.60 4.39
N PHE A 42 9.15 15.57 4.33
CA PHE A 42 9.43 14.36 3.57
C PHE A 42 9.55 14.64 2.06
N LEU A 43 8.67 15.47 1.49
CA LEU A 43 8.71 15.81 0.07
C LEU A 43 10.01 16.53 -0.33
N THR A 44 10.58 17.32 0.56
CA THR A 44 11.82 18.11 0.33
C THR A 44 13.08 17.36 0.73
N ALA A 45 13.01 16.35 1.61
CA ALA A 45 14.16 15.58 2.06
C ALA A 45 14.86 14.85 0.88
N PRO A 46 16.15 14.52 0.94
CA PRO A 46 16.82 13.68 -0.06
C PRO A 46 16.16 12.28 -0.11
N GLU A 47 16.35 11.53 -1.19
CA GLU A 47 15.77 10.16 -1.30
C GLU A 47 16.46 9.18 -0.34
N ASP A 48 17.73 9.38 -0.07
CA ASP A 48 18.54 8.55 0.82
C ASP A 48 18.85 9.30 2.12
N GLY A 49 18.81 8.61 3.24
CA GLY A 49 19.21 9.16 4.52
C GLY A 49 18.34 8.75 5.70
N GLU A 50 18.90 8.81 6.90
CA GLU A 50 18.23 8.44 8.14
C GLU A 50 17.01 9.35 8.43
N GLU A 51 17.11 10.63 8.12
CA GLU A 51 16.02 11.59 8.32
C GLU A 51 14.81 11.24 7.47
N THR A 52 15.01 10.90 6.19
CA THR A 52 13.91 10.49 5.30
C THR A 52 13.26 9.20 5.78
N GLN A 53 14.05 8.25 6.26
CA GLN A 53 13.52 7.02 6.87
C GLN A 53 12.73 7.32 8.15
N ARG A 54 13.18 8.25 8.97
CA ARG A 54 12.49 8.69 10.17
C ARG A 54 11.13 9.34 9.83
N LEU A 55 11.12 10.22 8.83
CA LEU A 55 9.89 10.87 8.34
C LEU A 55 8.90 9.87 7.76
N LEU A 56 9.39 8.90 6.96
CA LEU A 56 8.56 7.82 6.42
C LEU A 56 7.89 7.01 7.55
N LYS A 57 8.69 6.60 8.54
CA LYS A 57 8.16 5.86 9.70
C LYS A 57 7.10 6.66 10.45
N LYS A 58 7.32 7.97 10.63
CA LYS A 58 6.36 8.85 11.31
C LYS A 58 5.06 8.95 10.55
N MET A 59 5.10 9.22 9.22
CA MET A 59 3.91 9.28 8.38
C MET A 59 3.16 7.95 8.34
N PHE A 60 3.87 6.84 8.24
CA PHE A 60 3.25 5.53 8.18
C PHE A 60 2.58 5.15 9.52
N ALA A 61 3.22 5.46 10.65
CA ALA A 61 2.63 5.26 11.98
C ALA A 61 1.38 6.14 12.20
N GLU A 62 1.42 7.39 11.76
CA GLU A 62 0.26 8.29 11.77
C GLU A 62 -0.90 7.71 10.97
N LEU A 63 -0.64 7.29 9.72
CA LEU A 63 -1.63 6.69 8.84
C LEU A 63 -2.32 5.48 9.52
N LEU A 64 -1.55 4.59 10.13
CA LEU A 64 -2.09 3.42 10.85
C LEU A 64 -2.89 3.79 12.09
N SER A 65 -2.74 5.00 12.61
CA SER A 65 -3.45 5.52 13.78
C SER A 65 -4.66 6.38 13.41
N THR A 66 -4.88 6.63 12.12
CA THR A 66 -5.99 7.44 11.62
C THR A 66 -7.34 6.77 11.94
N SER A 67 -8.32 7.57 12.31
CA SER A 67 -9.63 7.05 12.69
C SER A 67 -10.37 6.38 11.51
N HIS A 68 -11.17 5.36 11.80
CA HIS A 68 -12.01 4.69 10.80
C HIS A 68 -12.89 5.67 10.00
N THR A 69 -13.44 6.68 10.66
CA THR A 69 -14.30 7.68 10.02
C THR A 69 -13.54 8.51 8.99
N GLU A 70 -12.30 8.90 9.30
CA GLU A 70 -11.45 9.65 8.38
C GLU A 70 -10.99 8.78 7.21
N ILE A 71 -10.59 7.52 7.48
CA ILE A 71 -10.26 6.54 6.44
C ILE A 71 -11.44 6.35 5.50
N ALA A 72 -12.65 6.09 6.02
CA ALA A 72 -13.86 5.91 5.21
C ALA A 72 -14.14 7.12 4.31
N ALA A 73 -14.08 8.33 4.87
CA ALA A 73 -14.31 9.55 4.12
C ALA A 73 -13.28 9.77 3.00
N CYS A 74 -11.99 9.55 3.29
CA CYS A 74 -10.93 9.69 2.30
C CYS A 74 -10.98 8.57 1.25
N SER A 75 -11.32 7.35 1.63
CA SER A 75 -11.50 6.20 0.72
C SER A 75 -12.61 6.44 -0.29
N GLN A 76 -13.74 7.00 0.15
CA GLN A 76 -14.82 7.35 -0.76
C GLN A 76 -14.45 8.46 -1.73
N GLN A 77 -13.66 9.44 -1.30
CA GLN A 77 -13.15 10.48 -2.19
C GLN A 77 -12.16 9.90 -3.20
N LEU A 78 -11.24 9.05 -2.76
CA LEU A 78 -10.30 8.34 -3.62
C LEU A 78 -11.03 7.48 -4.65
N HIS A 79 -12.05 6.72 -4.25
CA HIS A 79 -12.88 5.94 -5.16
C HIS A 79 -13.50 6.82 -6.24
N THR A 80 -14.16 7.91 -5.85
CA THR A 80 -14.76 8.86 -6.80
C THR A 80 -13.72 9.50 -7.72
N HIS A 81 -12.52 9.78 -7.21
CA HIS A 81 -11.42 10.34 -7.99
C HIS A 81 -10.93 9.34 -9.05
N VAL A 82 -10.74 8.07 -8.65
CA VAL A 82 -10.33 6.99 -9.55
C VAL A 82 -11.42 6.70 -10.58
N GLU A 83 -12.69 6.62 -10.20
CA GLU A 83 -13.81 6.42 -11.13
C GLU A 83 -13.86 7.50 -12.23
N ARG A 84 -13.59 8.75 -11.89
CA ARG A 84 -13.63 9.88 -12.83
C ARG A 84 -12.38 9.99 -13.72
N GLY A 85 -11.23 9.77 -13.14
CA GLY A 85 -9.93 9.94 -13.78
C GLY A 85 -9.33 8.65 -14.32
N HIS A 86 -9.92 7.48 -13.98
CA HIS A 86 -9.35 6.17 -14.30
C HIS A 86 -7.86 6.11 -13.94
N ASP A 87 -7.04 5.59 -14.82
CA ASP A 87 -5.60 5.45 -14.58
C ASP A 87 -4.85 6.78 -14.42
N ASP A 88 -5.38 7.88 -14.98
CA ASP A 88 -4.73 9.19 -14.90
C ASP A 88 -4.87 9.86 -13.52
N ALA A 89 -5.86 9.44 -12.71
CA ALA A 89 -6.08 9.96 -11.36
C ALA A 89 -4.87 9.80 -10.43
N LEU A 90 -4.04 8.80 -10.68
CA LEU A 90 -2.89 8.44 -9.84
C LEU A 90 -1.55 8.87 -10.42
N GLY A 91 -1.57 9.65 -11.51
CA GLY A 91 -0.40 10.05 -12.25
C GLY A 91 0.24 8.91 -13.07
N ASP A 92 1.37 9.20 -13.73
CA ASP A 92 2.03 8.24 -14.63
C ASP A 92 2.40 6.92 -13.97
N LEU A 93 2.87 6.95 -12.74
CA LEU A 93 3.25 5.75 -12.00
C LEU A 93 2.04 4.85 -11.71
N GLY A 94 0.94 5.45 -11.24
CA GLY A 94 -0.30 4.71 -10.98
C GLY A 94 -0.85 4.06 -12.24
N ARG A 95 -0.82 4.78 -13.37
CA ARG A 95 -1.22 4.27 -14.67
C ARG A 95 -0.35 3.11 -15.13
N GLN A 96 0.98 3.25 -15.07
CA GLN A 96 1.92 2.19 -15.47
C GLN A 96 1.74 0.90 -14.67
N GLN A 97 1.36 1.00 -13.42
CA GLN A 97 1.15 -0.15 -12.53
C GLN A 97 -0.31 -0.63 -12.48
N GLY A 98 -1.24 0.03 -13.19
CA GLY A 98 -2.67 -0.33 -13.18
C GLY A 98 -3.31 -0.23 -11.80
N LEU A 99 -2.89 0.74 -10.98
CA LEU A 99 -3.30 0.84 -9.58
C LEU A 99 -4.77 1.24 -9.40
N ALA A 100 -5.43 1.80 -10.41
CA ALA A 100 -6.86 2.08 -10.35
C ALA A 100 -7.65 0.79 -10.05
N ARG A 101 -7.40 -0.28 -10.81
CA ARG A 101 -8.00 -1.61 -10.57
C ARG A 101 -7.67 -2.16 -9.17
N VAL A 102 -6.44 -1.95 -8.73
CA VAL A 102 -6.00 -2.42 -7.40
C VAL A 102 -6.76 -1.70 -6.29
N ILE A 103 -6.94 -0.38 -6.41
CA ILE A 103 -7.72 0.43 -5.46
C ILE A 103 -9.17 -0.03 -5.43
N GLU A 104 -9.82 -0.20 -6.60
CA GLU A 104 -11.20 -0.69 -6.68
C GLU A 104 -11.35 -2.05 -5.99
N LYS A 105 -10.40 -2.96 -6.22
CA LYS A 105 -10.39 -4.28 -5.58
C LYS A 105 -10.22 -4.17 -4.06
N VAL A 106 -9.25 -3.40 -3.58
CA VAL A 106 -9.02 -3.21 -2.14
C VAL A 106 -10.25 -2.58 -1.48
N LEU A 107 -10.86 -1.58 -2.08
CA LEU A 107 -12.07 -0.93 -1.54
C LEU A 107 -13.28 -1.86 -1.52
N THR A 108 -13.38 -2.78 -2.49
CA THR A 108 -14.46 -3.78 -2.54
C THR A 108 -14.29 -4.86 -1.47
N ASP A 109 -13.08 -5.40 -1.34
CA ASP A 109 -12.80 -6.52 -0.44
C ASP A 109 -12.63 -6.06 1.01
N TYR A 110 -12.12 -4.85 1.22
CA TYR A 110 -11.77 -4.26 2.52
C TYR A 110 -12.28 -2.82 2.62
N PRO A 111 -13.60 -2.61 2.62
CA PRO A 111 -14.17 -1.27 2.72
C PRO A 111 -13.73 -0.60 4.03
N GLU A 112 -13.38 0.68 3.94
CA GLU A 112 -12.97 1.52 5.07
C GLU A 112 -11.69 1.05 5.81
N ASP A 113 -10.90 0.17 5.18
CA ASP A 113 -9.62 -0.27 5.73
C ASP A 113 -8.50 0.69 5.34
N VAL A 114 -7.62 0.98 6.30
CA VAL A 114 -6.42 1.79 6.09
C VAL A 114 -5.47 1.19 5.04
N GLY A 115 -5.61 -0.09 4.75
CA GLY A 115 -4.84 -0.83 3.75
C GLY A 115 -4.90 -0.22 2.35
N VAL A 116 -6.00 0.45 1.97
CA VAL A 116 -6.07 1.14 0.69
C VAL A 116 -5.01 2.25 0.57
N PHE A 117 -4.71 2.97 1.64
CA PHE A 117 -3.66 3.97 1.67
C PHE A 117 -2.29 3.35 1.99
N ALA A 118 -2.22 2.52 3.03
CA ALA A 118 -0.97 1.93 3.51
C ALA A 118 -0.33 0.98 2.49
N ALA A 119 -1.10 0.04 1.94
CA ALA A 119 -0.56 -0.92 0.99
C ALA A 119 -0.36 -0.31 -0.40
N VAL A 120 -1.38 0.34 -0.96
CA VAL A 120 -1.30 0.81 -2.35
C VAL A 120 -0.25 1.90 -2.56
N PHE A 121 -0.12 2.84 -1.63
CA PHE A 121 0.77 4.00 -1.84
C PHE A 121 2.13 3.88 -1.15
N PHE A 122 2.26 3.06 -0.11
CA PHE A 122 3.54 2.92 0.60
C PHE A 122 4.27 1.62 0.31
N MET A 123 3.59 0.57 -0.21
CA MET A 123 4.23 -0.72 -0.47
C MET A 123 4.36 -0.99 -1.98
N ASN A 124 5.35 -1.78 -2.35
CA ASN A 124 5.50 -2.20 -3.74
C ASN A 124 4.36 -3.16 -4.11
N TYR A 125 3.59 -2.81 -5.13
CA TYR A 125 2.64 -3.73 -5.74
C TYR A 125 3.39 -4.76 -6.58
N VAL A 126 3.05 -6.03 -6.37
CA VAL A 126 3.67 -7.18 -7.05
C VAL A 126 2.57 -7.99 -7.71
N ARG A 127 2.75 -8.27 -8.99
CA ARG A 127 1.92 -9.21 -9.73
C ARG A 127 2.79 -10.35 -10.24
N LEU A 128 2.43 -11.57 -9.89
CA LEU A 128 3.11 -12.79 -10.30
C LEU A 128 2.18 -13.62 -11.20
N ASN A 129 2.73 -14.18 -12.26
CA ASN A 129 2.04 -15.13 -13.12
C ASN A 129 2.19 -16.55 -12.55
N LYS A 130 1.36 -17.46 -13.04
CA LYS A 130 1.41 -18.88 -12.66
C LYS A 130 2.82 -19.46 -12.81
N GLY A 131 3.27 -20.10 -11.75
CA GLY A 131 4.61 -20.69 -11.66
C GLY A 131 5.72 -19.73 -11.22
N GLU A 132 5.46 -18.41 -11.19
CA GLU A 132 6.42 -17.45 -10.62
C GLU A 132 6.40 -17.50 -9.10
N GLY A 133 7.48 -17.07 -8.48
CA GLY A 133 7.63 -17.00 -7.03
C GLY A 133 8.45 -15.79 -6.61
N ILE A 134 8.27 -15.39 -5.38
CA ILE A 134 9.02 -14.29 -4.77
C ILE A 134 9.51 -14.72 -3.40
N ALA A 135 10.73 -14.29 -3.05
CA ALA A 135 11.26 -14.46 -1.71
C ALA A 135 10.90 -13.24 -0.86
N VAL A 136 10.30 -13.50 0.30
CA VAL A 136 9.99 -12.47 1.30
C VAL A 136 11.09 -12.49 2.35
N PRO A 137 11.96 -11.46 2.45
CA PRO A 137 12.99 -11.40 3.47
C PRO A 137 12.40 -11.33 4.89
N PRO A 138 13.16 -11.69 5.94
CA PRO A 138 12.80 -11.39 7.31
C PRO A 138 12.49 -9.90 7.48
N ASP A 139 11.56 -9.56 8.37
CA ASP A 139 11.16 -8.19 8.72
C ASP A 139 10.61 -7.37 7.54
N CYS A 140 10.27 -8.02 6.43
CA CYS A 140 9.66 -7.37 5.29
C CYS A 140 8.14 -7.34 5.44
N ILE A 141 7.57 -6.14 5.51
CA ILE A 141 6.12 -5.96 5.48
C ILE A 141 5.55 -6.49 4.16
N HIS A 142 4.49 -7.27 4.22
CA HIS A 142 3.82 -7.82 3.03
C HIS A 142 2.33 -7.99 3.26
N ALA A 143 1.57 -8.01 2.17
CA ALA A 143 0.14 -8.26 2.16
C ALA A 143 -0.26 -8.97 0.86
N TYR A 144 -1.17 -9.93 0.94
CA TYR A 144 -1.70 -10.67 -0.20
C TYR A 144 -3.09 -10.12 -0.55
N LEU A 145 -3.32 -9.87 -1.82
CA LEU A 145 -4.56 -9.28 -2.29
C LEU A 145 -5.45 -10.29 -3.01
N GLU A 146 -4.89 -11.04 -3.94
CA GLU A 146 -5.66 -11.95 -4.79
C GLU A 146 -4.79 -13.09 -5.32
N GLY A 147 -5.39 -14.26 -5.52
CA GLY A 147 -4.74 -15.43 -6.10
C GLY A 147 -4.31 -16.46 -5.06
N ASP A 148 -3.90 -17.62 -5.56
CA ASP A 148 -3.48 -18.77 -4.77
C ASP A 148 -1.97 -18.97 -4.88
N VAL A 149 -1.31 -19.20 -3.75
CA VAL A 149 0.13 -19.43 -3.66
C VAL A 149 0.46 -20.65 -2.81
N ILE A 150 1.58 -21.29 -3.12
CA ILE A 150 2.23 -22.21 -2.21
C ILE A 150 3.33 -21.43 -1.51
N GLU A 151 3.23 -21.33 -0.19
CA GLU A 151 4.19 -20.65 0.66
C GLU A 151 5.03 -21.65 1.43
N GLY A 152 6.35 -21.51 1.35
CA GLY A 152 7.31 -22.23 2.17
C GLY A 152 7.92 -21.29 3.19
N MET A 153 7.64 -21.51 4.47
CA MET A 153 8.12 -20.64 5.54
C MET A 153 9.15 -21.35 6.43
N ALA A 154 10.17 -20.60 6.85
CA ALA A 154 10.95 -21.01 8.02
C ALA A 154 10.07 -20.91 9.28
N ARG A 155 10.33 -21.78 10.26
CA ARG A 155 9.58 -21.75 11.53
C ARG A 155 9.79 -20.40 12.23
N SER A 156 8.69 -19.69 12.50
CA SER A 156 8.68 -18.44 13.24
C SER A 156 7.42 -18.37 14.10
N ASP A 157 7.52 -17.75 15.28
CA ASP A 157 6.44 -17.56 16.25
C ASP A 157 6.13 -16.06 16.52
N ASN A 158 6.78 -15.15 15.79
CA ASN A 158 6.65 -13.70 15.96
C ASN A 158 5.86 -13.02 14.82
N MET A 159 4.69 -13.55 14.49
CA MET A 159 3.81 -12.90 13.51
C MET A 159 3.17 -11.64 14.09
N VAL A 160 3.44 -10.47 13.49
CA VAL A 160 2.80 -9.19 13.82
C VAL A 160 1.85 -8.80 12.70
N ARG A 161 0.56 -8.67 13.01
CA ARG A 161 -0.45 -8.17 12.07
C ARG A 161 -0.64 -6.68 12.27
N ILE A 162 -0.47 -5.91 11.20
CA ILE A 162 -0.58 -4.45 11.23
C ILE A 162 -1.98 -3.99 10.82
N LEU A 163 -2.67 -4.75 9.95
CA LEU A 163 -3.99 -4.39 9.42
C LEU A 163 -5.08 -5.25 10.10
N PRO A 164 -6.11 -4.62 10.73
CA PRO A 164 -7.13 -5.32 11.51
C PRO A 164 -8.04 -6.25 10.69
N SER A 165 -8.27 -5.91 9.43
CA SER A 165 -9.25 -6.59 8.56
C SER A 165 -8.64 -7.66 7.65
N ALA A 166 -7.31 -7.83 7.62
CA ALA A 166 -6.68 -8.88 6.84
C ALA A 166 -7.14 -10.26 7.35
N ARG A 167 -8.21 -10.79 6.77
CA ARG A 167 -8.63 -12.18 6.96
C ARG A 167 -7.63 -13.09 6.24
N TRP A 168 -6.56 -13.41 6.92
CA TRP A 168 -5.67 -14.47 6.47
C TRP A 168 -6.28 -15.81 6.86
N VAL A 169 -6.73 -16.56 5.88
CA VAL A 169 -7.06 -17.97 6.08
C VAL A 169 -5.74 -18.74 5.92
N SER A 170 -5.08 -19.03 7.04
CA SER A 170 -4.04 -20.07 7.05
C SER A 170 -4.74 -21.41 7.19
N TYR A 171 -4.58 -22.27 6.21
CA TYR A 171 -4.91 -23.68 6.31
C TYR A 171 -3.73 -24.46 6.86
#